data_6834d67aff5ab52b23678d42ff764f3f
#
_entry.id   6834d67aff5ab52b23678d42ff764f3f
#
_cell.length_a   1.000
_cell.length_b   1.000
_cell.length_c   1.000
_cell.angle_alpha   90.00
_cell.angle_beta   90.00
_cell.angle_gamma   90.00
#
_symmetry.space_group_name_H-M   'P 1'
#
loop_
_entity.id
_entity.type
_entity.pdbx_description
1 polymer ?
#
loop_
_entity_poly.entity_id
_entity_poly.type
_entity_poly.pdbx_seq_one_letter_code
_entity_poly.pdbx_strand_id
1 'polypeptide(L)'
;MGEGWKLLTIRGIPLRIHPSWFVVLLLATLAFQQHYIRVLNPAPEASVRWLLGLLTALLLFGSVLLHELGHSLVALSQGVRVRSITLFLLGGVASVERECSTARGALLVAAAGPAVSLVLAALLLGLSHQATHLSPALGAMVSELGGLNLVLALFNLLPGLPLDGGLIVKALVWQVTGSQRRGLEVANASGRFLAYAAIGLKAARDVLDVLEGRDPENWLNP
;
A
#
# COMPACT_ATOMS: atom_id res chain seq x y z
N MET A 1 -17.37 -14.12 1.30
CA MET A 1 -17.26 -12.76 1.85
C MET A 1 -18.42 -11.97 1.26
N GLY A 2 -19.21 -11.27 2.11
CA GLY A 2 -20.35 -10.49 1.66
C GLY A 2 -19.93 -9.40 0.67
N GLU A 3 -20.75 -9.18 -0.35
CA GLU A 3 -20.50 -8.09 -1.30
C GLU A 3 -20.60 -6.74 -0.57
N GLY A 4 -19.51 -5.96 -0.56
CA GLY A 4 -19.50 -4.62 0.03
C GLY A 4 -20.51 -3.68 -0.66
N TRP A 5 -20.84 -2.56 -0.01
CA TRP A 5 -21.76 -1.56 -0.56
C TRP A 5 -21.15 -0.87 -1.77
N LYS A 6 -21.93 -0.77 -2.86
CA LYS A 6 -21.51 -0.03 -4.05
C LYS A 6 -21.62 1.48 -3.78
N LEU A 7 -20.47 2.18 -3.90
CA LEU A 7 -20.40 3.63 -3.76
C LEU A 7 -20.69 4.35 -5.07
N LEU A 8 -19.91 4.04 -6.08
CA LEU A 8 -19.95 4.68 -7.40
C LEU A 8 -19.38 3.76 -8.46
N THR A 9 -19.41 4.18 -9.71
CA THR A 9 -18.81 3.45 -10.84
C THR A 9 -17.86 4.38 -11.59
N ILE A 10 -16.60 3.95 -11.77
CA ILE A 10 -15.55 4.69 -12.48
C ILE A 10 -15.22 3.92 -13.76
N ARG A 11 -15.47 4.51 -14.94
CA ARG A 11 -15.23 3.87 -16.25
C ARG A 11 -15.80 2.44 -16.35
N GLY A 12 -17.00 2.24 -15.78
CA GLY A 12 -17.65 0.93 -15.78
C GLY A 12 -17.23 -0.03 -14.65
N ILE A 13 -16.21 0.35 -13.83
CA ILE A 13 -15.74 -0.45 -12.69
C ILE A 13 -16.53 -0.02 -11.45
N PRO A 14 -17.31 -0.91 -10.82
CA PRO A 14 -17.99 -0.61 -9.56
C PRO A 14 -16.97 -0.51 -8.42
N LEU A 15 -16.97 0.61 -7.71
CA LEU A 15 -16.26 0.79 -6.46
C LEU A 15 -17.14 0.35 -5.31
N ARG A 16 -16.63 -0.52 -4.45
CA ARG A 16 -17.34 -1.07 -3.29
C ARG A 16 -16.57 -0.80 -2.01
N ILE A 17 -17.30 -0.63 -0.90
CA ILE A 17 -16.72 -0.53 0.45
C ILE A 17 -17.27 -1.67 1.30
N HIS A 18 -16.37 -2.44 1.90
CA HIS A 18 -16.72 -3.43 2.89
C HIS A 18 -16.88 -2.78 4.28
N PRO A 19 -17.81 -3.22 5.14
CA PRO A 19 -17.99 -2.65 6.48
C PRO A 19 -16.72 -2.56 7.33
N SER A 20 -15.78 -3.50 7.17
CA SER A 20 -14.48 -3.48 7.88
C SER A 20 -13.62 -2.25 7.54
N TRP A 21 -13.87 -1.58 6.44
CA TRP A 21 -13.16 -0.34 6.06
C TRP A 21 -13.38 0.79 7.08
N PHE A 22 -14.58 0.89 7.66
CA PHE A 22 -14.87 1.92 8.67
C PHE A 22 -14.06 1.72 9.96
N VAL A 23 -13.75 0.46 10.31
CA VAL A 23 -12.88 0.16 11.45
C VAL A 23 -11.47 0.71 11.18
N VAL A 24 -10.93 0.47 9.99
CA VAL A 24 -9.59 0.98 9.63
C VAL A 24 -9.58 2.50 9.51
N LEU A 25 -10.64 3.09 8.95
CA LEU A 25 -10.78 4.55 8.90
C LEU A 25 -10.73 5.16 10.31
N LEU A 26 -11.44 4.56 11.26
CA LEU A 26 -11.42 5.00 12.65
C LEU A 26 -10.02 4.87 13.27
N LEU A 27 -9.39 3.69 13.13
CA LEU A 27 -8.04 3.43 13.67
C LEU A 27 -6.99 4.35 13.04
N ALA A 28 -7.06 4.58 11.72
CA ALA A 28 -6.17 5.51 11.02
C ALA A 28 -6.39 6.94 11.51
N THR A 29 -7.66 7.36 11.67
CA THR A 29 -8.00 8.69 12.21
C THR A 29 -7.41 8.88 13.61
N LEU A 30 -7.54 7.87 14.49
CA LEU A 30 -6.96 7.86 15.82
C LEU A 30 -5.42 7.96 15.78
N ALA A 31 -4.77 7.20 14.91
CA ALA A 31 -3.32 7.22 14.77
C ALA A 31 -2.83 8.59 14.26
N PHE A 32 -3.47 9.16 13.25
CA PHE A 32 -3.07 10.45 12.69
C PHE A 32 -3.33 11.61 13.65
N GLN A 33 -4.45 11.63 14.37
CA GLN A 33 -4.67 12.70 15.35
C GLN A 33 -3.62 12.69 16.47
N GLN A 34 -3.14 11.51 16.89
CA GLN A 34 -2.04 11.37 17.83
C GLN A 34 -0.69 11.79 17.21
N HIS A 35 -0.47 11.51 15.93
CA HIS A 35 0.71 11.94 15.20
C HIS A 35 0.81 13.48 15.20
N TYR A 36 -0.28 14.20 14.94
CA TYR A 36 -0.29 15.68 14.91
C TYR A 36 -0.02 16.33 16.26
N ILE A 37 -0.25 15.66 17.39
CA ILE A 37 0.20 16.17 18.72
C ILE A 37 1.73 16.21 18.79
N ARG A 38 2.40 15.26 18.17
CA ARG A 38 3.87 15.10 18.24
C ARG A 38 4.61 15.99 17.26
N VAL A 39 4.04 16.22 16.07
CA VAL A 39 4.75 16.91 14.98
C VAL A 39 4.43 18.39 14.86
N LEU A 40 3.33 18.88 15.46
CA LEU A 40 2.94 20.28 15.44
C LEU A 40 3.18 20.93 16.80
N ASN A 41 3.91 22.05 16.81
CA ASN A 41 4.19 22.82 18.01
C ASN A 41 3.84 24.31 17.78
N PRO A 42 2.89 24.91 18.52
CA PRO A 42 2.05 24.25 19.52
C PRO A 42 1.10 23.23 18.91
N ALA A 43 0.71 22.20 19.69
CA ALA A 43 -0.26 21.22 19.25
C ALA A 43 -1.62 21.89 18.97
N PRO A 44 -2.29 21.58 17.86
CA PRO A 44 -3.60 22.15 17.55
C PRO A 44 -4.67 21.72 18.58
N GLU A 45 -5.76 22.47 18.65
CA GLU A 45 -6.94 22.08 19.44
C GLU A 45 -7.48 20.70 19.06
N ALA A 46 -8.16 20.05 20.00
CA ALA A 46 -8.67 18.69 19.82
C ALA A 46 -9.54 18.54 18.55
N SER A 47 -10.46 19.47 18.32
CA SER A 47 -11.33 19.52 17.13
C SER A 47 -10.53 19.53 15.82
N VAL A 48 -9.50 20.36 15.75
CA VAL A 48 -8.62 20.49 14.57
C VAL A 48 -7.81 19.21 14.36
N ARG A 49 -7.29 18.59 15.43
CA ARG A 49 -6.54 17.31 15.33
C ARG A 49 -7.40 16.19 14.79
N TRP A 50 -8.64 16.07 15.27
CA TRP A 50 -9.58 15.07 14.78
C TRP A 50 -9.92 15.28 13.31
N LEU A 51 -10.15 16.54 12.92
CA LEU A 51 -10.40 16.88 11.51
C LEU A 51 -9.19 16.56 10.63
N LEU A 52 -7.99 16.96 11.02
CA LEU A 52 -6.74 16.63 10.30
C LEU A 52 -6.54 15.12 10.20
N GLY A 53 -6.75 14.39 11.30
CA GLY A 53 -6.63 12.94 11.32
C GLY A 53 -7.60 12.25 10.37
N LEU A 54 -8.86 12.66 10.38
CA LEU A 54 -9.89 12.13 9.47
C LEU A 54 -9.58 12.46 8.01
N LEU A 55 -9.22 13.71 7.70
CA LEU A 55 -8.86 14.12 6.34
C LEU A 55 -7.65 13.35 5.82
N THR A 56 -6.60 13.19 6.63
CA THR A 56 -5.41 12.42 6.26
C THR A 56 -5.77 10.95 5.99
N ALA A 57 -6.59 10.34 6.85
CA ALA A 57 -7.04 8.96 6.66
C ALA A 57 -7.86 8.81 5.36
N LEU A 58 -8.81 9.70 5.10
CA LEU A 58 -9.61 9.68 3.86
C LEU A 58 -8.75 9.88 2.61
N LEU A 59 -7.79 10.80 2.64
CA LEU A 59 -6.86 11.05 1.53
C LEU A 59 -5.91 9.87 1.31
N LEU A 60 -5.46 9.20 2.37
CA LEU A 60 -4.69 7.97 2.27
C LEU A 60 -5.49 6.85 1.59
N PHE A 61 -6.77 6.65 1.97
CA PHE A 61 -7.64 5.70 1.27
C PHE A 61 -7.91 6.11 -0.18
N GLY A 62 -7.98 7.41 -0.46
CA GLY A 62 -8.00 7.95 -1.82
C GLY A 62 -6.74 7.56 -2.61
N SER A 63 -5.58 7.63 -2.00
CA SER A 63 -4.31 7.19 -2.61
C SER A 63 -4.29 5.69 -2.89
N VAL A 64 -4.76 4.85 -1.94
CA VAL A 64 -4.91 3.41 -2.15
C VAL A 64 -5.88 3.13 -3.30
N LEU A 65 -6.99 3.85 -3.37
CA LEU A 65 -7.93 3.71 -4.49
C LEU A 65 -7.29 4.10 -5.83
N LEU A 66 -6.50 5.16 -5.87
CA LEU A 66 -5.77 5.57 -7.08
C LEU A 66 -4.74 4.52 -7.50
N HIS A 67 -4.05 3.89 -6.55
CA HIS A 67 -3.16 2.75 -6.79
C HIS A 67 -3.91 1.59 -7.47
N GLU A 68 -5.05 1.14 -6.91
CA GLU A 68 -5.88 0.09 -7.49
C GLU A 68 -6.49 0.47 -8.85
N LEU A 69 -6.85 1.75 -9.01
CA LEU A 69 -7.29 2.27 -10.30
C LEU A 69 -6.17 2.24 -11.34
N GLY A 70 -4.91 2.48 -10.95
CA GLY A 70 -3.75 2.32 -11.81
C GLY A 70 -3.70 0.91 -12.43
N HIS A 71 -3.73 -0.13 -11.62
CA HIS A 71 -3.80 -1.52 -12.08
C HIS A 71 -5.01 -1.76 -12.98
N SER A 72 -6.18 -1.32 -12.54
CA SER A 72 -7.45 -1.57 -13.22
C SER A 72 -7.53 -0.91 -14.60
N LEU A 73 -7.07 0.34 -14.74
CA LEU A 73 -7.08 1.06 -16.01
C LEU A 73 -6.09 0.46 -17.02
N VAL A 74 -4.91 0.04 -16.55
CA VAL A 74 -3.97 -0.67 -17.40
C VAL A 74 -4.48 -2.06 -17.77
N ALA A 75 -5.14 -2.79 -16.85
CA ALA A 75 -5.78 -4.08 -17.16
C ALA A 75 -6.84 -3.93 -18.26
N LEU A 76 -7.71 -2.91 -18.17
CA LEU A 76 -8.68 -2.60 -19.22
C LEU A 76 -8.01 -2.33 -20.58
N SER A 77 -6.89 -1.60 -20.61
CA SER A 77 -6.13 -1.35 -21.85
C SER A 77 -5.53 -2.63 -22.45
N GLN A 78 -5.31 -3.66 -21.63
CA GLN A 78 -4.85 -4.98 -22.07
C GLN A 78 -6.02 -5.93 -22.41
N GLY A 79 -7.25 -5.42 -22.48
CA GLY A 79 -8.45 -6.21 -22.78
C GLY A 79 -8.90 -7.13 -21.64
N VAL A 80 -8.42 -6.89 -20.41
CA VAL A 80 -8.83 -7.61 -19.21
C VAL A 80 -9.97 -6.85 -18.53
N ARG A 81 -11.10 -7.50 -18.34
CA ARG A 81 -12.26 -6.90 -17.65
C ARG A 81 -12.03 -6.89 -16.13
N VAL A 82 -12.28 -5.73 -15.53
CA VAL A 82 -12.27 -5.54 -14.08
C VAL A 82 -13.70 -5.55 -13.57
N ARG A 83 -14.02 -6.48 -12.68
CA ARG A 83 -15.39 -6.67 -12.14
C ARG A 83 -15.74 -5.64 -11.08
N SER A 84 -14.81 -5.34 -10.18
CA SER A 84 -15.00 -4.36 -9.11
C SER A 84 -13.66 -4.04 -8.43
N ILE A 85 -13.60 -2.87 -7.79
CA ILE A 85 -12.59 -2.53 -6.79
C ILE A 85 -13.30 -2.50 -5.44
N THR A 86 -12.82 -3.26 -4.46
CA THR A 86 -13.39 -3.28 -3.10
C THR A 86 -12.37 -2.80 -2.10
N LEU A 87 -12.72 -1.77 -1.33
CA LEU A 87 -11.94 -1.29 -0.18
C LEU A 87 -12.38 -2.08 1.06
N PHE A 88 -11.41 -2.62 1.79
CA PHE A 88 -11.63 -3.42 3.01
C PHE A 88 -10.51 -3.21 4.04
N LEU A 89 -10.48 -4.03 5.11
CA LEU A 89 -9.55 -3.91 6.25
C LEU A 89 -8.07 -3.77 5.84
N LEU A 90 -7.62 -4.54 4.85
CA LEU A 90 -6.20 -4.62 4.45
C LEU A 90 -5.84 -3.72 3.25
N GLY A 91 -6.74 -2.84 2.81
CA GLY A 91 -6.52 -1.96 1.66
C GLY A 91 -7.56 -2.09 0.56
N GLY A 92 -7.15 -2.05 -0.71
CA GLY A 92 -7.99 -2.25 -1.88
C GLY A 92 -7.72 -3.61 -2.53
N VAL A 93 -8.72 -4.18 -3.20
CA VAL A 93 -8.58 -5.34 -4.07
C VAL A 93 -9.38 -5.14 -5.34
N ALA A 94 -8.71 -5.19 -6.48
CA ALA A 94 -9.34 -5.24 -7.78
C ALA A 94 -9.65 -6.69 -8.16
N SER A 95 -10.92 -6.99 -8.41
CA SER A 95 -11.35 -8.29 -8.92
C SER A 95 -11.33 -8.28 -10.44
N VAL A 96 -10.46 -9.09 -11.04
CA VAL A 96 -10.35 -9.25 -12.52
C VAL A 96 -10.99 -10.54 -12.98
N GLU A 97 -11.50 -10.58 -14.23
CA GLU A 97 -12.13 -11.79 -14.78
C GLU A 97 -11.12 -12.85 -15.20
N ARG A 98 -9.94 -12.43 -15.62
CA ARG A 98 -8.86 -13.32 -16.10
C ARG A 98 -7.50 -12.63 -15.96
N GLU A 99 -6.46 -13.42 -15.97
CA GLU A 99 -5.09 -12.90 -16.08
C GLU A 99 -4.81 -12.35 -17.49
N CYS A 100 -3.79 -11.49 -17.59
CA CYS A 100 -3.32 -11.01 -18.88
C CYS A 100 -2.84 -12.18 -19.75
N SER A 101 -3.12 -12.10 -21.06
CA SER A 101 -2.70 -13.12 -22.03
C SER A 101 -1.22 -13.06 -22.41
N THR A 102 -0.54 -11.95 -22.09
CA THR A 102 0.88 -11.70 -22.41
C THR A 102 1.67 -11.32 -21.18
N ALA A 103 2.95 -11.74 -21.13
CA ALA A 103 3.87 -11.37 -20.06
C ALA A 103 4.06 -9.85 -19.94
N ARG A 104 4.15 -9.16 -21.09
CA ARG A 104 4.27 -7.69 -21.14
C ARG A 104 3.02 -7.01 -20.56
N GLY A 105 1.83 -7.49 -20.91
CA GLY A 105 0.59 -6.98 -20.35
C GLY A 105 0.53 -7.17 -18.84
N ALA A 106 0.88 -8.37 -18.35
CA ALA A 106 0.96 -8.67 -16.93
C ALA A 106 1.96 -7.76 -16.18
N LEU A 107 3.14 -7.49 -16.79
CA LEU A 107 4.15 -6.56 -16.24
C LEU A 107 3.60 -5.14 -16.13
N LEU A 108 2.98 -4.64 -17.19
CA LEU A 108 2.42 -3.27 -17.19
C LEU A 108 1.32 -3.11 -16.15
N VAL A 109 0.44 -4.11 -16.02
CA VAL A 109 -0.61 -4.10 -14.98
C VAL A 109 0.03 -4.10 -13.60
N ALA A 110 0.96 -5.01 -13.32
CA ALA A 110 1.60 -5.11 -12.00
C ALA A 110 2.39 -3.85 -11.61
N ALA A 111 3.04 -3.18 -12.56
CA ALA A 111 3.81 -1.97 -12.29
C ALA A 111 2.93 -0.70 -12.15
N ALA A 112 1.69 -0.72 -12.62
CA ALA A 112 0.86 0.48 -12.70
C ALA A 112 0.47 1.07 -11.34
N GLY A 113 0.11 0.24 -10.35
CA GLY A 113 -0.22 0.68 -9.00
C GLY A 113 0.97 1.34 -8.30
N PRO A 114 2.11 0.64 -8.16
CA PRO A 114 3.33 1.25 -7.61
C PRO A 114 3.76 2.53 -8.34
N ALA A 115 3.63 2.60 -9.66
CA ALA A 115 3.95 3.81 -10.42
C ALA A 115 3.05 4.99 -10.01
N VAL A 116 1.74 4.77 -9.85
CA VAL A 116 0.81 5.80 -9.35
C VAL A 116 1.21 6.28 -7.96
N SER A 117 1.50 5.36 -7.04
CA SER A 117 1.92 5.71 -5.68
C SER A 117 3.26 6.45 -5.66
N LEU A 118 4.23 6.10 -6.50
CA LEU A 118 5.50 6.84 -6.63
C LEU A 118 5.28 8.26 -7.17
N VAL A 119 4.41 8.43 -8.16
CA VAL A 119 4.06 9.76 -8.69
C VAL A 119 3.38 10.60 -7.60
N LEU A 120 2.42 10.04 -6.87
CA LEU A 120 1.77 10.73 -5.75
C LEU A 120 2.78 11.11 -4.66
N ALA A 121 3.68 10.19 -4.29
CA ALA A 121 4.74 10.47 -3.32
C ALA A 121 5.62 11.63 -3.78
N ALA A 122 6.11 11.60 -5.03
CA ALA A 122 6.97 12.65 -5.57
C ALA A 122 6.26 14.01 -5.62
N LEU A 123 5.00 14.06 -6.05
CA LEU A 123 4.22 15.29 -6.10
C LEU A 123 3.95 15.85 -4.70
N LEU A 124 3.50 15.01 -3.75
CA LEU A 124 3.16 15.44 -2.40
C LEU A 124 4.42 15.87 -1.63
N LEU A 125 5.50 15.10 -1.69
CA LEU A 125 6.77 15.48 -1.04
C LEU A 125 7.36 16.75 -1.67
N GLY A 126 7.28 16.90 -2.99
CA GLY A 126 7.72 18.11 -3.68
C GLY A 126 6.92 19.36 -3.32
N LEU A 127 5.62 19.20 -3.00
CA LEU A 127 4.74 20.30 -2.60
C LEU A 127 4.72 20.57 -1.09
N SER A 128 5.29 19.68 -0.27
CA SER A 128 5.21 19.76 1.20
C SER A 128 5.80 21.07 1.76
N HIS A 129 6.90 21.52 1.18
CA HIS A 129 7.55 22.77 1.58
C HIS A 129 6.63 23.99 1.34
N GLN A 130 6.03 24.10 0.16
CA GLN A 130 5.09 25.16 -0.19
C GLN A 130 3.83 25.11 0.70
N ALA A 131 3.33 23.89 0.97
CA ALA A 131 2.21 23.67 1.85
C ALA A 131 2.51 24.14 3.30
N THR A 132 3.74 23.97 3.78
CA THR A 132 4.19 24.44 5.10
C THR A 132 4.17 25.97 5.19
N HIS A 133 4.50 26.68 4.12
CA HIS A 133 4.40 28.15 4.08
C HIS A 133 2.96 28.67 4.17
N LEU A 134 1.98 27.88 3.69
CA LEU A 134 0.56 28.22 3.82
C LEU A 134 0.05 27.90 5.24
N SER A 135 0.39 26.74 5.75
CA SER A 135 0.06 26.31 7.11
C SER A 135 0.95 25.16 7.55
N PRO A 136 1.54 25.18 8.76
CA PRO A 136 2.29 24.06 9.31
C PRO A 136 1.49 22.75 9.32
N ALA A 137 0.20 22.81 9.62
CA ALA A 137 -0.69 21.64 9.62
C ALA A 137 -0.89 21.06 8.21
N LEU A 138 -1.06 21.92 7.21
CA LEU A 138 -1.17 21.50 5.81
C LEU A 138 0.15 20.87 5.33
N GLY A 139 1.29 21.49 5.65
CA GLY A 139 2.61 20.96 5.32
C GLY A 139 2.85 19.58 5.94
N ALA A 140 2.52 19.40 7.22
CA ALA A 140 2.62 18.12 7.91
C ALA A 140 1.73 17.05 7.23
N MET A 141 0.47 17.38 6.90
CA MET A 141 -0.45 16.46 6.23
C MET A 141 0.05 16.05 4.85
N VAL A 142 0.51 17.00 4.03
CA VAL A 142 1.01 16.73 2.67
C VAL A 142 2.28 15.89 2.71
N SER A 143 3.20 16.19 3.64
CA SER A 143 4.44 15.43 3.85
C SER A 143 4.15 14.00 4.31
N GLU A 144 3.23 13.82 5.26
CA GLU A 144 2.82 12.51 5.77
C GLU A 144 2.21 11.66 4.66
N LEU A 145 1.26 12.20 3.89
CA LEU A 145 0.66 11.51 2.76
C LEU A 145 1.70 11.15 1.68
N GLY A 146 2.65 12.03 1.41
CA GLY A 146 3.74 11.75 0.48
C GLY A 146 4.62 10.60 0.96
N GLY A 147 5.02 10.62 2.24
CA GLY A 147 5.78 9.53 2.87
C GLY A 147 5.04 8.20 2.84
N LEU A 148 3.75 8.19 3.18
CA LEU A 148 2.92 6.99 3.17
C LEU A 148 2.73 6.43 1.76
N ASN A 149 2.57 7.26 0.73
CA ASN A 149 2.53 6.81 -0.66
C ASN A 149 3.87 6.21 -1.12
N LEU A 150 5.01 6.77 -0.66
CA LEU A 150 6.33 6.19 -0.91
C LEU A 150 6.47 4.81 -0.26
N VAL A 151 6.07 4.68 1.01
CA VAL A 151 6.07 3.39 1.72
C VAL A 151 5.15 2.39 1.03
N LEU A 152 3.94 2.80 0.61
CA LEU A 152 3.01 1.96 -0.13
C LEU A 152 3.63 1.43 -1.43
N ALA A 153 4.28 2.29 -2.19
CA ALA A 153 4.94 1.89 -3.44
C ALA A 153 6.11 0.93 -3.19
N LEU A 154 7.01 1.27 -2.25
CA LEU A 154 8.18 0.45 -1.95
C LEU A 154 7.79 -0.91 -1.37
N PHE A 155 6.79 -0.94 -0.48
CA PHE A 155 6.28 -2.19 0.08
C PHE A 155 5.67 -3.08 -1.00
N ASN A 156 4.85 -2.52 -1.90
CA ASN A 156 4.28 -3.27 -3.00
C ASN A 156 5.32 -3.71 -4.04
N LEU A 157 6.47 -3.07 -4.15
CA LEU A 157 7.58 -3.48 -5.02
C LEU A 157 8.44 -4.60 -4.44
N LEU A 158 8.23 -5.04 -3.20
CA LEU A 158 8.94 -6.19 -2.65
C LEU A 158 8.69 -7.45 -3.51
N PRO A 159 9.75 -8.19 -3.88
CA PRO A 159 9.65 -9.30 -4.82
C PRO A 159 9.06 -10.56 -4.15
N GLY A 160 7.77 -10.57 -3.88
CA GLY A 160 7.07 -11.70 -3.28
C GLY A 160 5.56 -11.62 -3.43
N LEU A 161 4.92 -12.73 -3.77
CA LEU A 161 3.45 -12.78 -3.78
C LEU A 161 2.91 -12.70 -2.33
N PRO A 162 1.78 -12.01 -2.09
CA PRO A 162 0.84 -11.48 -3.09
C PRO A 162 1.10 -10.02 -3.52
N LEU A 163 2.27 -9.45 -3.29
CA LEU A 163 2.59 -8.06 -3.62
C LEU A 163 2.82 -7.87 -5.13
N ASP A 164 2.70 -6.62 -5.60
CA ASP A 164 2.88 -6.28 -7.02
C ASP A 164 4.29 -6.61 -7.52
N GLY A 165 5.33 -6.44 -6.68
CA GLY A 165 6.69 -6.84 -6.99
C GLY A 165 6.82 -8.33 -7.27
N GLY A 166 6.05 -9.18 -6.59
CA GLY A 166 5.96 -10.60 -6.91
C GLY A 166 5.30 -10.85 -8.27
N LEU A 167 4.27 -10.08 -8.62
CA LEU A 167 3.64 -10.13 -9.95
C LEU A 167 4.57 -9.61 -11.05
N ILE A 168 5.37 -8.58 -10.75
CA ILE A 168 6.44 -8.07 -11.64
C ILE A 168 7.48 -9.17 -11.89
N VAL A 169 7.98 -9.84 -10.84
CA VAL A 169 8.93 -10.97 -10.98
C VAL A 169 8.31 -12.08 -11.80
N LYS A 170 7.05 -12.48 -11.52
CA LYS A 170 6.30 -13.47 -12.32
C LYS A 170 6.30 -13.10 -13.80
N ALA A 171 5.96 -11.84 -14.11
CA ALA A 171 5.85 -11.37 -15.49
C ALA A 171 7.20 -11.31 -16.20
N LEU A 172 8.26 -10.85 -15.54
CA LEU A 172 9.62 -10.78 -16.10
C LEU A 172 10.17 -12.18 -16.42
N VAL A 173 10.04 -13.12 -15.47
CA VAL A 173 10.48 -14.51 -15.69
C VAL A 173 9.66 -15.15 -16.81
N TRP A 174 8.35 -14.92 -16.86
CA TRP A 174 7.51 -15.37 -17.96
C TRP A 174 7.97 -14.79 -19.31
N GLN A 175 8.29 -13.48 -19.37
CA GLN A 175 8.79 -12.82 -20.57
C GLN A 175 10.07 -13.48 -21.12
N VAL A 176 11.00 -13.84 -20.23
CA VAL A 176 12.29 -14.41 -20.62
C VAL A 176 12.19 -15.91 -20.94
N THR A 177 11.39 -16.67 -20.18
CA THR A 177 11.33 -18.13 -20.28
C THR A 177 10.21 -18.65 -21.18
N GLY A 178 9.26 -17.78 -21.58
CA GLY A 178 8.03 -18.17 -22.27
C GLY A 178 7.04 -18.94 -21.39
N SER A 179 7.33 -19.15 -20.09
CA SER A 179 6.55 -19.99 -19.18
C SER A 179 5.99 -19.20 -17.99
N GLN A 180 4.67 -19.02 -17.97
CA GLN A 180 3.98 -18.41 -16.85
C GLN A 180 4.15 -19.20 -15.55
N ARG A 181 4.21 -20.54 -15.64
CA ARG A 181 4.43 -21.43 -14.49
C ARG A 181 5.78 -21.18 -13.83
N ARG A 182 6.87 -21.07 -14.62
CA ARG A 182 8.20 -20.74 -14.08
C ARG A 182 8.19 -19.36 -13.41
N GLY A 183 7.49 -18.40 -14.00
CA GLY A 183 7.31 -17.08 -13.39
C GLY A 183 6.67 -17.16 -12.00
N LEU A 184 5.61 -17.96 -11.85
CA LEU A 184 4.93 -18.18 -10.58
C LEU A 184 5.84 -18.88 -9.55
N GLU A 185 6.57 -19.90 -9.97
CA GLU A 185 7.51 -20.64 -9.10
C GLU A 185 8.60 -19.72 -8.53
N VAL A 186 9.21 -18.86 -9.38
CA VAL A 186 10.24 -17.90 -8.96
C VAL A 186 9.66 -16.83 -8.04
N ALA A 187 8.49 -16.27 -8.37
CA ALA A 187 7.84 -15.26 -7.52
C ALA A 187 7.48 -15.80 -6.13
N ASN A 188 7.04 -17.07 -6.04
CA ASN A 188 6.80 -17.72 -4.75
C ASN A 188 8.11 -18.00 -3.99
N ALA A 189 9.18 -18.38 -4.69
CA ALA A 189 10.48 -18.62 -4.06
C ALA A 189 11.07 -17.33 -3.49
N SER A 190 11.00 -16.22 -4.23
CA SER A 190 11.47 -14.91 -3.76
C SER A 190 10.68 -14.41 -2.54
N GLY A 191 9.37 -14.60 -2.51
CA GLY A 191 8.55 -14.26 -1.33
C GLY A 191 8.92 -15.07 -0.09
N ARG A 192 9.14 -16.38 -0.26
CA ARG A 192 9.63 -17.24 0.84
C ARG A 192 11.02 -16.81 1.33
N PHE A 193 11.93 -16.52 0.41
CA PHE A 193 13.26 -16.02 0.77
C PHE A 193 13.19 -14.75 1.60
N LEU A 194 12.37 -13.76 1.20
CA LEU A 194 12.16 -12.53 1.96
C LEU A 194 11.61 -12.81 3.35
N ALA A 195 10.62 -13.70 3.48
CA ALA A 195 10.05 -14.07 4.78
C ALA A 195 11.11 -14.71 5.68
N TYR A 196 11.90 -15.64 5.18
CA TYR A 196 12.98 -16.29 5.95
C TYR A 196 14.10 -15.30 6.31
N ALA A 197 14.48 -14.40 5.39
CA ALA A 197 15.47 -13.36 5.67
C ALA A 197 14.98 -12.40 6.78
N ALA A 198 13.72 -12.00 6.77
CA ALA A 198 13.13 -11.15 7.80
C ALA A 198 13.12 -11.86 9.18
N ILE A 199 12.74 -13.14 9.22
CA ILE A 199 12.76 -13.95 10.45
C ILE A 199 14.20 -14.13 10.94
N GLY A 200 15.14 -14.43 10.04
CA GLY A 200 16.55 -14.61 10.38
C GLY A 200 17.19 -13.34 10.93
N LEU A 201 16.89 -12.17 10.34
CA LEU A 201 17.37 -10.88 10.84
C LEU A 201 16.82 -10.57 12.23
N LYS A 202 15.54 -10.89 12.49
CA LYS A 202 14.94 -10.73 13.80
C LYS A 202 15.60 -11.63 14.83
N ALA A 203 15.76 -12.92 14.53
CA ALA A 203 16.41 -13.88 15.41
C ALA A 203 17.88 -13.48 15.69
N ALA A 204 18.63 -13.00 14.70
CA ALA A 204 19.99 -12.50 14.90
C ALA A 204 20.02 -11.28 15.82
N ARG A 205 19.07 -10.35 15.69
CA ARG A 205 18.94 -9.19 16.59
C ARG A 205 18.64 -9.63 18.02
N ASP A 206 17.69 -10.54 18.23
CA ASP A 206 17.33 -11.07 19.55
C ASP A 206 18.55 -11.73 20.22
N VAL A 207 19.38 -12.49 19.47
CA VAL A 207 20.63 -13.07 19.97
C VAL A 207 21.64 -11.99 20.35
N LEU A 208 21.80 -10.94 19.54
CA LEU A 208 22.70 -9.84 19.85
C LEU A 208 22.24 -9.07 21.10
N ASP A 209 20.95 -8.83 21.27
CA ASP A 209 20.40 -8.17 22.44
C ASP A 209 20.70 -8.98 23.71
N VAL A 210 20.54 -10.30 23.68
CA VAL A 210 20.93 -11.18 24.80
C VAL A 210 22.44 -11.09 25.10
N LEU A 211 23.29 -11.13 24.05
CA LEU A 211 24.73 -11.04 24.23
C LEU A 211 25.18 -9.69 24.80
N GLU A 212 24.45 -8.63 24.53
CA GLU A 212 24.69 -7.29 25.05
C GLU A 212 23.97 -7.02 26.39
N GLY A 213 23.34 -8.04 26.99
CA GLY A 213 22.62 -7.95 28.26
C GLY A 213 21.32 -7.17 28.19
N ARG A 214 20.73 -7.05 27.02
CA ARG A 214 19.40 -6.47 26.80
C ARG A 214 18.36 -7.59 26.65
N ASP A 215 17.14 -7.33 27.11
CA ASP A 215 16.03 -8.26 26.89
C ASP A 215 15.60 -8.23 25.42
N PRO A 216 15.54 -9.39 24.73
CA PRO A 216 15.06 -9.44 23.36
C PRO A 216 13.55 -9.12 23.29
N GLU A 217 13.12 -8.49 22.22
CA GLU A 217 11.74 -8.02 22.01
C GLU A 217 10.66 -9.14 22.15
N ASN A 218 11.06 -10.41 21.99
CA ASN A 218 10.17 -11.58 22.06
C ASN A 218 10.62 -12.63 23.07
N TRP A 219 11.04 -12.22 24.23
CA TRP A 219 11.29 -13.18 25.30
C TRP A 219 9.99 -13.88 25.68
N LEU A 220 9.82 -15.09 25.18
CA LEU A 220 8.83 -16.02 25.71
C LEU A 220 9.33 -16.47 27.08
N ASN A 221 8.96 -15.74 28.10
CA ASN A 221 9.15 -16.20 29.48
C ASN A 221 8.21 -17.39 29.68
N PRO A 222 8.69 -18.60 30.09
CA PRO A 222 7.87 -19.74 30.35
C PRO A 222 6.96 -19.50 31.57
#